data_fc5fe9d2cded927f4793d527d06f0c84
#
_entry.id   fc5fe9d2cded927f4793d527d06f0c84
#
_cell.length_a   1.000
_cell.length_b   1.000
_cell.length_c   1.000
_cell.angle_alpha   90.00
_cell.angle_beta   90.00
_cell.angle_gamma   90.00
#
_symmetry.space_group_name_H-M   'P 1'
#
loop_
_entity.id
_entity.type
_entity.pdbx_description
1 polymer ?
#
loop_
_entity_poly.entity_id
_entity_poly.type
_entity_poly.pdbx_seq_one_letter_code
_entity_poly.pdbx_strand_id
1 'polypeptide(L)'
;MKLDLGKIFFLILFLTLSVMAATAGTIKGTITDRQTKEPLTGATIQIAETRQGVIADLDGHYSIDVKPGNYTLLIRYVGYKDIRMDNIQAGNTEIVLNFEMESDAQTLGEVSVIAKKNLEGERALQMERQKATLAIENLGSKEMSIKGIGNVEEGVKKITGISIASAGQLIVRGLGDRYSTTTLNGLPIASPNPDNKLIPLDLFPSSTVQNITVSKVYDASAFADYSGAHIDISTKENITEDFFNISLNTGGKFNTLGKGRFQMDRDGSLFKTPTLDQAALNLGLQEFDEYVKTKNIFNTSFAVERKNSLPELGGNLGFGKNLGIGNQTLSLLASVSASNGYQNMNDAFYKTLEATGNVQDNFAYDSYANELKLAALGYLGYTLRRSDRIGYTFFYARNAIDTYQRREGADAEGHELIGSNNITHIYTLQ
;
A
#
# COMPACT_ATOMS: atom_id res chain seq x y z
N MET A 1 17.23 -15.39 62.80
CA MET A 1 16.65 -15.07 61.48
C MET A 1 15.17 -14.69 61.72
N LYS A 2 14.88 -13.40 61.87
CA LYS A 2 13.50 -12.93 62.10
C LYS A 2 12.78 -12.96 60.74
N LEU A 3 11.81 -13.83 60.59
CA LEU A 3 10.92 -13.82 59.44
C LEU A 3 10.07 -12.55 59.49
N ASP A 4 10.17 -11.78 58.47
CA ASP A 4 9.48 -10.49 58.29
C ASP A 4 8.02 -10.75 57.93
N LEU A 5 7.13 -10.69 58.95
CA LEU A 5 5.70 -10.99 58.82
C LEU A 5 5.01 -10.14 57.73
N GLY A 6 5.55 -8.96 57.47
CA GLY A 6 5.05 -8.06 56.44
C GLY A 6 5.28 -8.62 55.00
N LYS A 7 6.41 -9.25 54.77
CA LYS A 7 6.71 -9.86 53.44
C LYS A 7 5.88 -11.11 53.20
N ILE A 8 5.58 -11.85 54.25
CA ILE A 8 4.71 -13.05 54.17
C ILE A 8 3.26 -12.61 53.88
N PHE A 9 2.79 -11.56 54.52
CA PHE A 9 1.45 -11.00 54.27
C PHE A 9 1.31 -10.46 52.83
N PHE A 10 2.35 -9.75 52.33
CA PHE A 10 2.36 -9.27 50.94
C PHE A 10 2.45 -10.41 49.91
N LEU A 11 3.17 -11.48 50.21
CA LEU A 11 3.27 -12.67 49.36
C LEU A 11 1.93 -13.42 49.31
N ILE A 12 1.24 -13.54 50.44
CA ILE A 12 -0.07 -14.19 50.52
C ILE A 12 -1.13 -13.33 49.84
N LEU A 13 -1.09 -12.01 50.01
CA LEU A 13 -1.99 -11.06 49.30
C LEU A 13 -1.76 -11.08 47.79
N PHE A 14 -0.50 -11.20 47.35
CA PHE A 14 -0.17 -11.33 45.91
C PHE A 14 -0.60 -12.69 45.34
N LEU A 15 -0.47 -13.76 46.13
CA LEU A 15 -0.92 -15.11 45.74
C LEU A 15 -2.45 -15.22 45.67
N THR A 16 -3.19 -14.51 46.53
CA THR A 16 -4.65 -14.51 46.50
C THR A 16 -5.23 -13.64 45.37
N LEU A 17 -4.49 -12.59 44.95
CA LEU A 17 -4.89 -11.77 43.77
C LEU A 17 -4.66 -12.49 42.44
N SER A 18 -3.82 -13.50 42.39
CA SER A 18 -3.51 -14.24 41.16
C SER A 18 -4.54 -15.33 40.77
N VAL A 19 -5.54 -15.58 41.58
CA VAL A 19 -6.51 -16.67 41.36
C VAL A 19 -7.86 -16.19 40.79
N MET A 20 -7.99 -14.94 40.36
CA MET A 20 -9.09 -14.56 39.49
C MET A 20 -8.73 -14.83 38.01
N ALA A 21 -8.41 -16.06 37.67
CA ALA A 21 -8.55 -16.54 36.30
C ALA A 21 -10.03 -16.47 35.94
N ALA A 22 -10.43 -15.45 35.19
CA ALA A 22 -11.76 -15.38 34.62
C ALA A 22 -11.91 -16.59 33.70
N THR A 23 -12.58 -17.65 34.17
CA THR A 23 -12.95 -18.77 33.31
C THR A 23 -13.96 -18.26 32.29
N ALA A 24 -13.50 -18.10 31.06
CA ALA A 24 -14.39 -17.79 29.92
C ALA A 24 -15.15 -19.06 29.56
N GLY A 25 -16.46 -18.94 29.38
CA GLY A 25 -17.25 -19.98 28.72
C GLY A 25 -17.06 -19.94 27.22
N THR A 26 -17.27 -21.05 26.56
CA THR A 26 -17.15 -21.13 25.08
C THR A 26 -18.51 -21.54 24.50
N ILE A 27 -19.02 -20.81 23.53
CA ILE A 27 -20.17 -21.18 22.71
C ILE A 27 -19.61 -21.70 21.37
N LYS A 28 -19.90 -22.94 21.05
CA LYS A 28 -19.47 -23.57 19.79
C LYS A 28 -20.60 -24.36 19.14
N GLY A 29 -20.43 -24.73 17.90
CA GLY A 29 -21.40 -25.57 17.18
C GLY A 29 -21.12 -25.61 15.69
N THR A 30 -22.11 -26.08 14.93
CA THR A 30 -22.07 -26.18 13.47
C THR A 30 -23.21 -25.42 12.85
N ILE A 31 -22.98 -24.89 11.65
CA ILE A 31 -24.01 -24.22 10.85
C ILE A 31 -24.12 -24.99 9.53
N THR A 32 -25.32 -25.48 9.24
CA THR A 32 -25.60 -26.28 8.05
C THR A 32 -26.82 -25.76 7.30
N ASP A 33 -26.93 -26.08 6.05
CA ASP A 33 -28.15 -25.93 5.27
C ASP A 33 -29.23 -26.90 5.77
N ARG A 34 -30.47 -26.41 5.93
CA ARG A 34 -31.58 -27.21 6.43
C ARG A 34 -31.99 -28.32 5.47
N GLN A 35 -31.89 -28.11 4.16
CA GLN A 35 -32.33 -29.07 3.13
C GLN A 35 -31.21 -30.02 2.70
N THR A 36 -30.03 -29.47 2.37
CA THR A 36 -28.90 -30.27 1.86
C THR A 36 -28.03 -30.87 2.95
N LYS A 37 -28.12 -30.34 4.19
CA LYS A 37 -27.26 -30.69 5.33
C LYS A 37 -25.79 -30.38 5.11
N GLU A 38 -25.47 -29.64 4.05
CA GLU A 38 -24.10 -29.20 3.76
C GLU A 38 -23.67 -28.11 4.73
N PRO A 39 -22.38 -28.08 5.12
CA PRO A 39 -21.85 -27.05 6.02
C PRO A 39 -21.85 -25.68 5.33
N LEU A 40 -22.30 -24.63 6.04
CA LEU A 40 -22.34 -23.27 5.54
C LEU A 40 -21.04 -22.54 5.89
N THR A 41 -20.02 -22.78 5.11
CA THR A 41 -18.71 -22.16 5.24
C THR A 41 -18.80 -20.65 5.10
N GLY A 42 -18.30 -19.92 6.10
CA GLY A 42 -18.30 -18.45 6.07
C GLY A 42 -19.56 -17.80 6.63
N ALA A 43 -20.47 -18.58 7.22
CA ALA A 43 -21.59 -18.06 7.99
C ALA A 43 -21.07 -17.22 9.16
N THR A 44 -21.71 -16.09 9.44
CA THR A 44 -21.28 -15.15 10.47
C THR A 44 -22.15 -15.33 11.71
N ILE A 45 -21.52 -15.50 12.86
CA ILE A 45 -22.16 -15.56 14.18
C ILE A 45 -21.72 -14.34 14.96
N GLN A 46 -22.67 -13.52 15.39
CA GLN A 46 -22.41 -12.30 16.14
C GLN A 46 -23.20 -12.28 17.44
N ILE A 47 -22.56 -11.87 18.52
CA ILE A 47 -23.20 -11.57 19.80
C ILE A 47 -23.74 -10.13 19.76
N ALA A 48 -25.01 -9.94 19.94
CA ALA A 48 -25.66 -8.63 19.82
C ALA A 48 -25.14 -7.62 20.86
N GLU A 49 -24.92 -8.08 22.10
CA GLU A 49 -24.55 -7.25 23.26
C GLU A 49 -23.09 -6.76 23.18
N THR A 50 -22.18 -7.63 22.79
CA THR A 50 -20.73 -7.32 22.74
C THR A 50 -20.23 -6.95 21.35
N ARG A 51 -21.06 -7.18 20.31
CA ARG A 51 -20.68 -7.08 18.89
C ARG A 51 -19.51 -7.98 18.47
N GLN A 52 -19.07 -8.86 19.34
CA GLN A 52 -18.07 -9.87 19.04
C GLN A 52 -18.67 -10.85 18.03
N GLY A 53 -17.91 -11.20 16.99
CA GLY A 53 -18.36 -12.13 15.96
C GLY A 53 -17.26 -13.09 15.55
N VAL A 54 -17.69 -14.25 15.07
CA VAL A 54 -16.84 -15.29 14.47
C VAL A 54 -17.47 -15.75 13.15
N ILE A 55 -16.64 -16.38 12.33
CA ILE A 55 -17.05 -16.92 11.03
C ILE A 55 -16.89 -18.44 11.10
N ALA A 56 -17.87 -19.17 10.58
CA ALA A 56 -17.81 -20.63 10.46
C ALA A 56 -16.68 -21.07 9.50
N ASP A 57 -15.96 -22.10 9.88
CA ASP A 57 -14.88 -22.70 9.10
C ASP A 57 -15.38 -23.50 7.88
N LEU A 58 -14.49 -24.26 7.22
CA LEU A 58 -14.81 -25.05 6.02
C LEU A 58 -15.84 -26.13 6.28
N ASP A 59 -15.88 -26.67 7.50
CA ASP A 59 -16.82 -27.71 7.95
C ASP A 59 -18.04 -27.11 8.65
N GLY A 60 -18.21 -25.78 8.59
CA GLY A 60 -19.32 -25.06 9.22
C GLY A 60 -19.18 -24.90 10.74
N HIS A 61 -18.05 -25.28 11.34
CA HIS A 61 -17.83 -25.14 12.77
C HIS A 61 -17.53 -23.71 13.17
N TYR A 62 -18.03 -23.30 14.34
CA TYR A 62 -17.70 -22.03 14.95
C TYR A 62 -17.41 -22.18 16.44
N SER A 63 -16.62 -21.27 16.97
CA SER A 63 -16.30 -21.19 18.40
C SER A 63 -16.09 -19.74 18.82
N ILE A 64 -16.77 -19.32 19.88
CA ILE A 64 -16.68 -17.95 20.41
C ILE A 64 -16.57 -17.99 21.93
N ASP A 65 -15.54 -17.35 22.48
CA ASP A 65 -15.32 -17.28 23.91
C ASP A 65 -16.08 -16.09 24.49
N VAL A 66 -16.82 -16.35 25.56
CA VAL A 66 -17.71 -15.39 26.23
C VAL A 66 -17.55 -15.41 27.73
N LYS A 67 -17.74 -14.28 28.39
CA LYS A 67 -17.82 -14.20 29.83
C LYS A 67 -19.17 -14.75 30.30
N PRO A 68 -19.32 -15.20 31.56
CA PRO A 68 -20.61 -15.56 32.09
C PRO A 68 -21.64 -14.42 31.95
N GLY A 69 -22.80 -14.72 31.35
CA GLY A 69 -23.83 -13.73 31.09
C GLY A 69 -24.94 -14.25 30.18
N ASN A 70 -25.94 -13.41 29.92
CA ASN A 70 -27.02 -13.68 28.96
C ASN A 70 -26.68 -13.00 27.64
N TYR A 71 -26.80 -13.76 26.54
CA TYR A 71 -26.45 -13.31 25.21
C TYR A 71 -27.53 -13.62 24.19
N THR A 72 -27.54 -12.78 23.14
CA THR A 72 -28.31 -12.97 21.91
C THR A 72 -27.35 -13.26 20.76
N LEU A 73 -27.50 -14.40 20.11
CA LEU A 73 -26.74 -14.73 18.90
C LEU A 73 -27.49 -14.32 17.63
N LEU A 74 -26.83 -13.69 16.73
CA LEU A 74 -27.29 -13.36 15.38
C LEU A 74 -26.47 -14.17 14.39
N ILE A 75 -27.11 -15.07 13.66
CA ILE A 75 -26.47 -15.92 12.66
C ILE A 75 -26.91 -15.45 11.27
N ARG A 76 -25.95 -15.18 10.40
CA ARG A 76 -26.20 -14.66 9.06
C ARG A 76 -25.37 -15.38 8.03
N TYR A 77 -26.00 -15.67 6.90
CA TYR A 77 -25.34 -16.17 5.72
C TYR A 77 -26.01 -15.66 4.45
N VAL A 78 -25.22 -15.34 3.42
CA VAL A 78 -25.76 -14.77 2.18
C VAL A 78 -26.68 -15.74 1.49
N GLY A 79 -27.92 -15.31 1.19
CA GLY A 79 -28.96 -16.12 0.57
C GLY A 79 -29.74 -17.00 1.55
N TYR A 80 -29.59 -16.79 2.86
CA TYR A 80 -30.31 -17.52 3.89
C TYR A 80 -31.02 -16.54 4.84
N LYS A 81 -32.10 -17.00 5.46
CA LYS A 81 -32.85 -16.25 6.48
C LYS A 81 -31.96 -16.06 7.71
N ASP A 82 -31.91 -14.84 8.24
CA ASP A 82 -31.19 -14.54 9.47
C ASP A 82 -31.81 -15.34 10.62
N ILE A 83 -30.99 -15.95 11.47
CA ILE A 83 -31.43 -16.61 12.70
C ILE A 83 -31.03 -15.71 13.87
N ARG A 84 -31.98 -15.43 14.74
CA ARG A 84 -31.78 -14.75 16.01
C ARG A 84 -32.15 -15.69 17.14
N MET A 85 -31.23 -15.93 18.06
CA MET A 85 -31.44 -16.75 19.25
C MET A 85 -31.20 -15.92 20.51
N ASP A 86 -32.25 -15.64 21.24
CA ASP A 86 -32.20 -14.81 22.45
C ASP A 86 -32.03 -15.69 23.72
N ASN A 87 -31.61 -15.08 24.82
CA ASN A 87 -31.53 -15.68 26.16
C ASN A 87 -30.58 -16.88 26.30
N ILE A 88 -29.43 -16.86 25.67
CA ILE A 88 -28.41 -17.88 25.85
C ILE A 88 -27.63 -17.56 27.12
N GLN A 89 -27.80 -18.43 28.14
CA GLN A 89 -27.12 -18.31 29.42
C GLN A 89 -25.74 -18.95 29.34
N ALA A 90 -24.69 -18.14 29.10
CA ALA A 90 -23.30 -18.60 29.11
C ALA A 90 -22.77 -18.59 30.55
N GLY A 91 -22.33 -19.73 31.02
CA GLY A 91 -21.61 -19.92 32.28
C GLY A 91 -20.09 -20.13 32.02
N ASN A 92 -19.45 -20.85 32.96
CA ASN A 92 -18.06 -21.24 32.84
C ASN A 92 -17.84 -22.56 32.07
N THR A 93 -18.91 -23.09 31.47
CA THR A 93 -18.93 -24.37 30.75
C THR A 93 -19.13 -24.12 29.26
N GLU A 94 -18.73 -25.09 28.49
CA GLU A 94 -18.93 -25.10 27.04
C GLU A 94 -20.45 -25.34 26.73
N ILE A 95 -20.94 -24.56 25.75
CA ILE A 95 -22.31 -24.69 25.22
C ILE A 95 -22.19 -25.04 23.74
N VAL A 96 -22.85 -26.12 23.33
CA VAL A 96 -22.90 -26.51 21.91
C VAL A 96 -24.26 -26.13 21.34
N LEU A 97 -24.26 -25.25 20.32
CA LEU A 97 -25.45 -24.79 19.61
C LEU A 97 -25.26 -25.00 18.11
N ASN A 98 -26.06 -25.88 17.54
CA ASN A 98 -26.07 -26.13 16.12
C ASN A 98 -27.22 -25.40 15.45
N PHE A 99 -26.95 -24.78 14.29
CA PHE A 99 -27.96 -24.02 13.56
C PHE A 99 -28.18 -24.60 12.18
N GLU A 100 -29.44 -24.78 11.81
CA GLU A 100 -29.85 -25.16 10.45
C GLU A 100 -30.50 -23.94 9.82
N MET A 101 -29.82 -23.38 8.79
CA MET A 101 -30.31 -22.20 8.08
C MET A 101 -31.21 -22.59 6.91
N GLU A 102 -32.28 -21.85 6.73
CA GLU A 102 -33.22 -22.04 5.61
C GLU A 102 -32.88 -21.06 4.50
N SER A 103 -32.71 -21.56 3.26
CA SER A 103 -32.47 -20.72 2.09
C SER A 103 -33.61 -19.74 1.87
N ASP A 104 -33.34 -18.47 1.69
CA ASP A 104 -34.31 -17.43 1.38
C ASP A 104 -34.57 -17.38 -0.13
N ALA A 105 -35.28 -18.40 -0.64
CA ALA A 105 -35.56 -18.55 -2.07
C ALA A 105 -36.48 -17.45 -2.65
N GLN A 106 -37.01 -16.55 -1.82
CA GLN A 106 -37.86 -15.43 -2.28
C GLN A 106 -37.05 -14.17 -2.67
N THR A 107 -35.74 -14.13 -2.44
CA THR A 107 -34.90 -12.96 -2.77
C THR A 107 -34.07 -13.12 -4.05
N LEU A 108 -34.51 -14.01 -4.98
CA LEU A 108 -33.96 -14.06 -6.34
C LEU A 108 -34.56 -12.99 -7.27
N GLY A 109 -34.85 -11.81 -6.76
CA GLY A 109 -34.80 -10.58 -7.52
C GLY A 109 -33.34 -10.12 -7.46
N GLU A 110 -32.68 -10.17 -8.60
CA GLU A 110 -31.31 -9.78 -8.88
C GLU A 110 -30.91 -8.46 -8.19
N VAL A 111 -30.62 -8.53 -6.90
CA VAL A 111 -29.86 -7.51 -6.19
C VAL A 111 -28.55 -8.19 -5.80
N SER A 112 -27.61 -8.13 -6.71
CA SER A 112 -26.21 -8.32 -6.39
C SER A 112 -25.83 -7.26 -5.36
N VAL A 113 -26.05 -7.56 -4.08
CA VAL A 113 -25.45 -6.81 -2.99
C VAL A 113 -23.98 -7.19 -3.01
N ILE A 114 -23.22 -6.50 -3.82
CA ILE A 114 -21.78 -6.47 -3.73
C ILE A 114 -21.45 -5.66 -2.47
N ALA A 115 -21.69 -6.23 -1.30
CA ALA A 115 -20.98 -5.80 -0.12
C ALA A 115 -19.51 -6.10 -0.43
N LYS A 116 -18.70 -5.07 -0.77
CA LYS A 116 -17.27 -5.24 -0.95
C LYS A 116 -16.74 -5.95 0.30
N LYS A 117 -16.22 -7.16 0.12
CA LYS A 117 -15.64 -7.96 1.19
C LYS A 117 -14.52 -7.15 1.83
N ASN A 118 -14.43 -7.18 3.15
CA ASN A 118 -13.24 -6.64 3.81
C ASN A 118 -12.06 -7.58 3.53
N LEU A 119 -11.24 -7.21 2.55
CA LEU A 119 -10.05 -7.96 2.11
C LEU A 119 -8.76 -7.54 2.85
N GLU A 120 -8.88 -6.97 4.04
CA GLU A 120 -7.71 -6.63 4.87
C GLU A 120 -7.10 -7.86 5.54
N GLY A 121 -7.92 -8.87 5.83
CA GLY A 121 -7.55 -10.06 6.58
C GLY A 121 -7.14 -11.24 5.70
N GLU A 122 -6.13 -12.01 6.14
CA GLU A 122 -5.59 -13.15 5.41
C GLU A 122 -6.64 -14.21 5.06
N ARG A 123 -7.58 -14.51 5.96
CA ARG A 123 -8.65 -15.49 5.69
C ARG A 123 -9.53 -15.10 4.50
N ALA A 124 -9.92 -13.82 4.42
CA ALA A 124 -10.74 -13.34 3.31
C ALA A 124 -9.98 -13.41 1.98
N LEU A 125 -8.70 -13.07 2.00
CA LEU A 125 -7.81 -13.17 0.85
C LEU A 125 -7.55 -14.62 0.43
N GLN A 126 -7.42 -15.53 1.38
CA GLN A 126 -7.26 -16.96 1.11
C GLN A 126 -8.51 -17.52 0.42
N MET A 127 -9.71 -17.17 0.89
CA MET A 127 -10.96 -17.56 0.21
C MET A 127 -11.05 -16.97 -1.21
N GLU A 128 -10.55 -15.76 -1.40
CA GLU A 128 -10.50 -15.14 -2.73
C GLU A 128 -9.55 -15.91 -3.65
N ARG A 129 -8.35 -16.26 -3.18
CA ARG A 129 -7.40 -17.12 -3.93
C ARG A 129 -8.00 -18.46 -4.30
N GLN A 130 -8.74 -19.10 -3.37
CA GLN A 130 -9.40 -20.40 -3.63
C GLN A 130 -10.53 -20.30 -4.65
N LYS A 131 -11.25 -19.18 -4.73
CA LYS A 131 -12.35 -18.95 -5.68
C LYS A 131 -11.88 -18.37 -7.01
N ALA A 132 -10.65 -17.87 -7.06
CA ALA A 132 -10.12 -17.28 -8.29
C ALA A 132 -9.93 -18.37 -9.37
N THR A 133 -10.40 -18.06 -10.58
CA THR A 133 -10.22 -18.94 -11.76
C THR A 133 -8.78 -18.97 -12.24
N LEU A 134 -8.00 -17.93 -11.92
CA LEU A 134 -6.59 -17.78 -12.26
C LEU A 134 -5.77 -17.69 -10.97
N ALA A 135 -4.50 -18.11 -11.07
CA ALA A 135 -3.58 -18.00 -9.95
C ALA A 135 -3.26 -16.54 -9.62
N ILE A 136 -3.78 -16.05 -8.50
CA ILE A 136 -3.49 -14.74 -7.94
C ILE A 136 -2.72 -14.88 -6.62
N GLU A 137 -1.88 -13.91 -6.34
CA GLU A 137 -1.27 -13.72 -5.03
C GLU A 137 -1.72 -12.36 -4.49
N ASN A 138 -2.10 -12.33 -3.23
CA ASN A 138 -2.58 -11.11 -2.60
C ASN A 138 -2.00 -10.95 -1.20
N LEU A 139 -1.86 -9.69 -0.79
CA LEU A 139 -1.30 -9.29 0.50
C LEU A 139 -2.22 -8.24 1.12
N GLY A 140 -2.78 -8.53 2.28
CA GLY A 140 -3.70 -7.64 2.97
C GLY A 140 -3.01 -6.64 3.90
N SER A 141 -3.70 -5.56 4.22
CA SER A 141 -3.17 -4.52 5.11
C SER A 141 -2.85 -5.03 6.51
N LYS A 142 -3.61 -5.97 7.04
CA LYS A 142 -3.33 -6.58 8.35
C LYS A 142 -2.03 -7.37 8.34
N GLU A 143 -1.77 -8.13 7.29
CA GLU A 143 -0.52 -8.87 7.13
C GLU A 143 0.65 -7.91 6.93
N MET A 144 0.49 -6.87 6.12
CA MET A 144 1.51 -5.82 5.94
C MET A 144 1.86 -5.18 7.28
N SER A 145 0.87 -4.84 8.09
CA SER A 145 1.07 -4.25 9.42
C SER A 145 1.83 -5.18 10.38
N ILE A 146 1.45 -6.46 10.44
CA ILE A 146 2.13 -7.46 11.29
C ILE A 146 3.59 -7.65 10.87
N LYS A 147 3.87 -7.62 9.57
CA LYS A 147 5.22 -7.77 9.01
C LYS A 147 6.04 -6.47 9.01
N GLY A 148 5.50 -5.36 9.51
CA GLY A 148 6.15 -4.06 9.53
C GLY A 148 6.39 -3.47 8.13
N ILE A 149 5.57 -3.83 7.15
CA ILE A 149 5.65 -3.34 5.77
C ILE A 149 5.05 -1.94 5.70
N GLY A 150 5.86 -0.95 5.34
CA GLY A 150 5.49 0.46 5.35
C GLY A 150 4.74 0.92 4.09
N ASN A 151 4.99 0.30 2.95
CA ASN A 151 4.44 0.70 1.65
C ASN A 151 4.20 -0.50 0.72
N VAL A 152 3.55 -0.24 -0.42
CA VAL A 152 3.20 -1.27 -1.41
C VAL A 152 4.45 -1.90 -2.03
N GLU A 153 5.52 -1.14 -2.28
CA GLU A 153 6.76 -1.67 -2.85
C GLU A 153 7.38 -2.77 -1.98
N GLU A 154 7.48 -2.51 -0.67
CA GLU A 154 7.96 -3.51 0.28
C GLU A 154 7.05 -4.74 0.34
N GLY A 155 5.73 -4.53 0.21
CA GLY A 155 4.75 -5.60 0.14
C GLY A 155 4.94 -6.50 -1.08
N VAL A 156 5.04 -5.90 -2.25
CA VAL A 156 5.22 -6.61 -3.52
C VAL A 156 6.54 -7.38 -3.57
N LYS A 157 7.61 -6.86 -2.94
CA LYS A 157 8.90 -7.59 -2.76
C LYS A 157 8.76 -8.91 -2.01
N LYS A 158 7.71 -9.10 -1.21
CA LYS A 158 7.47 -10.36 -0.49
C LYS A 158 6.72 -11.40 -1.32
N ILE A 159 6.20 -10.99 -2.47
CA ILE A 159 5.48 -11.88 -3.39
C ILE A 159 6.49 -12.68 -4.22
N THR A 160 6.26 -13.99 -4.32
CA THR A 160 7.18 -14.91 -4.99
C THR A 160 7.41 -14.55 -6.47
N GLY A 161 8.66 -14.56 -6.91
CA GLY A 161 9.04 -14.28 -8.29
C GLY A 161 8.98 -12.81 -8.71
N ILE A 162 8.95 -11.91 -7.72
CA ILE A 162 9.07 -10.47 -7.92
C ILE A 162 10.35 -9.98 -7.26
N SER A 163 11.11 -9.17 -7.98
CA SER A 163 12.27 -8.46 -7.48
C SER A 163 12.24 -7.01 -7.95
N ILE A 164 12.97 -6.15 -7.27
CA ILE A 164 13.08 -4.74 -7.62
C ILE A 164 14.55 -4.42 -7.87
N ALA A 165 14.83 -3.87 -9.04
CA ALA A 165 16.15 -3.41 -9.42
C ALA A 165 16.52 -2.07 -8.75
N SER A 166 17.77 -1.66 -8.90
CA SER A 166 18.36 -0.49 -8.23
C SER A 166 17.65 0.84 -8.49
N ALA A 167 16.87 0.95 -9.54
CA ALA A 167 16.12 2.17 -9.90
C ALA A 167 14.62 2.11 -9.52
N GLY A 168 14.22 1.19 -8.64
CA GLY A 168 12.81 0.97 -8.31
C GLY A 168 12.03 0.23 -9.40
N GLN A 169 12.71 -0.26 -10.44
CA GLN A 169 12.09 -1.01 -11.53
C GLN A 169 11.70 -2.41 -11.07
N LEU A 170 10.44 -2.73 -11.26
CA LEU A 170 9.91 -4.04 -10.93
C LEU A 170 10.32 -5.07 -11.99
N ILE A 171 10.80 -6.21 -11.53
CA ILE A 171 11.13 -7.36 -12.37
C ILE A 171 10.27 -8.55 -11.92
N VAL A 172 9.45 -9.05 -12.83
CA VAL A 172 8.57 -10.20 -12.57
C VAL A 172 9.01 -11.37 -13.43
N ARG A 173 9.47 -12.46 -12.80
CA ARG A 173 9.95 -13.65 -13.50
C ARG A 173 11.00 -13.33 -14.58
N GLY A 174 11.87 -12.36 -14.33
CA GLY A 174 12.89 -11.90 -15.26
C GLY A 174 12.43 -10.87 -16.29
N LEU A 175 11.12 -10.55 -16.35
CA LEU A 175 10.58 -9.51 -17.22
C LEU A 175 10.60 -8.16 -16.49
N GLY A 176 11.11 -7.14 -17.15
CA GLY A 176 11.14 -5.77 -16.62
C GLY A 176 9.77 -5.12 -16.53
N ASP A 177 9.72 -3.95 -15.94
CA ASP A 177 8.50 -3.18 -15.62
C ASP A 177 7.61 -2.90 -16.83
N ARG A 178 8.20 -2.69 -18.02
CA ARG A 178 7.45 -2.45 -19.27
C ARG A 178 6.46 -3.57 -19.63
N TYR A 179 6.67 -4.76 -19.10
CA TYR A 179 5.80 -5.92 -19.33
C TYR A 179 4.73 -6.10 -18.26
N SER A 180 4.69 -5.21 -17.28
CA SER A 180 3.72 -5.24 -16.19
C SER A 180 2.80 -4.03 -16.23
N THR A 181 1.68 -4.09 -15.51
CA THR A 181 0.73 -2.98 -15.39
C THR A 181 0.27 -2.83 -13.95
N THR A 182 -0.08 -1.59 -13.57
CA THR A 182 -0.59 -1.27 -12.23
C THR A 182 -1.95 -0.61 -12.36
N THR A 183 -2.88 -1.03 -11.52
CA THR A 183 -4.19 -0.41 -11.35
C THR A 183 -4.38 0.06 -9.91
N LEU A 184 -5.18 1.10 -9.75
CA LEU A 184 -5.66 1.59 -8.46
C LEU A 184 -7.18 1.42 -8.43
N ASN A 185 -7.67 0.57 -7.52
CA ASN A 185 -9.09 0.22 -7.45
C ASN A 185 -9.65 -0.31 -8.79
N GLY A 186 -8.85 -1.09 -9.53
CA GLY A 186 -9.21 -1.64 -10.84
C GLY A 186 -9.08 -0.67 -12.03
N LEU A 187 -8.71 0.59 -11.80
CA LEU A 187 -8.51 1.58 -12.86
C LEU A 187 -7.02 1.75 -13.17
N PRO A 188 -6.63 1.88 -14.45
CA PRO A 188 -5.22 2.06 -14.82
C PRO A 188 -4.68 3.36 -14.25
N ILE A 189 -3.47 3.29 -13.72
CA ILE A 189 -2.75 4.45 -13.19
C ILE A 189 -1.49 4.68 -14.01
N ALA A 190 -1.30 5.91 -14.47
CA ALA A 190 -0.14 6.27 -15.27
C ALA A 190 1.09 6.48 -14.39
N SER A 191 2.25 6.02 -14.88
CA SER A 191 3.53 6.38 -14.28
C SER A 191 3.82 7.86 -14.53
N PRO A 192 4.30 8.58 -13.51
CA PRO A 192 4.83 9.92 -13.74
C PRO A 192 6.14 9.92 -14.53
N ASN A 193 6.89 8.83 -14.49
CA ASN A 193 8.17 8.72 -15.18
C ASN A 193 7.98 8.06 -16.57
N PRO A 194 8.31 8.75 -17.69
CA PRO A 194 8.17 8.19 -19.05
C PRO A 194 9.10 6.99 -19.32
N ASP A 195 10.20 6.88 -18.57
CA ASP A 195 11.15 5.77 -18.72
C ASP A 195 10.68 4.49 -18.03
N ASN A 196 9.75 4.61 -17.07
CA ASN A 196 9.18 3.51 -16.32
C ASN A 196 7.68 3.40 -16.58
N LYS A 197 7.22 2.23 -17.03
CA LYS A 197 5.79 2.00 -17.25
C LYS A 197 5.01 1.98 -15.95
N LEU A 198 5.58 1.42 -14.89
CA LEU A 198 4.92 1.31 -13.60
C LEU A 198 5.16 2.57 -12.77
N ILE A 199 4.11 2.98 -12.06
CA ILE A 199 4.22 4.01 -11.04
C ILE A 199 5.12 3.51 -9.89
N PRO A 200 5.94 4.36 -9.26
CA PRO A 200 6.66 4.00 -8.06
C PRO A 200 5.72 3.52 -6.95
N LEU A 201 5.84 2.25 -6.56
CA LEU A 201 4.92 1.60 -5.62
C LEU A 201 5.14 2.06 -4.17
N ASP A 202 6.26 2.66 -3.86
CA ASP A 202 6.57 3.28 -2.56
C ASP A 202 5.74 4.54 -2.26
N LEU A 203 5.07 5.11 -3.27
CA LEU A 203 4.13 6.22 -3.12
C LEU A 203 2.85 5.83 -2.37
N PHE A 204 2.56 4.54 -2.23
CA PHE A 204 1.35 4.04 -1.57
C PHE A 204 1.66 3.50 -0.17
N PRO A 205 1.36 4.26 0.90
CA PRO A 205 1.54 3.80 2.28
C PRO A 205 0.61 2.62 2.58
N SER A 206 1.11 1.59 3.27
CA SER A 206 0.31 0.41 3.66
C SER A 206 -0.93 0.74 4.49
N SER A 207 -0.90 1.87 5.21
CA SER A 207 -2.02 2.36 6.03
C SER A 207 -3.28 2.70 5.23
N THR A 208 -3.14 3.07 3.95
CA THR A 208 -4.24 3.46 3.05
C THR A 208 -4.68 2.35 2.12
N VAL A 209 -3.89 1.30 2.01
CA VAL A 209 -4.16 0.14 1.15
C VAL A 209 -4.98 -0.90 1.91
N GLN A 210 -6.00 -1.44 1.30
CA GLN A 210 -6.77 -2.57 1.82
C GLN A 210 -6.03 -3.88 1.53
N ASN A 211 -5.68 -4.09 0.27
CA ASN A 211 -4.90 -5.23 -0.20
C ASN A 211 -4.19 -4.91 -1.52
N ILE A 212 -3.18 -5.69 -1.81
CA ILE A 212 -2.48 -5.73 -3.09
C ILE A 212 -2.79 -7.08 -3.71
N THR A 213 -3.28 -7.11 -4.95
CA THR A 213 -3.49 -8.34 -5.71
C THR A 213 -2.55 -8.37 -6.90
N VAL A 214 -1.82 -9.46 -7.05
CA VAL A 214 -0.90 -9.67 -8.17
C VAL A 214 -1.30 -10.89 -8.96
N SER A 215 -1.63 -10.68 -10.22
CA SER A 215 -1.81 -11.73 -11.21
C SER A 215 -0.58 -11.82 -12.11
N LYS A 216 0.05 -12.99 -12.15
CA LYS A 216 1.20 -13.28 -13.02
C LYS A 216 0.80 -14.09 -14.26
N VAL A 217 -0.50 -14.25 -14.45
CA VAL A 217 -1.12 -14.89 -15.59
C VAL A 217 -2.03 -13.87 -16.23
N TYR A 218 -2.10 -13.86 -17.55
CA TYR A 218 -2.99 -12.96 -18.26
C TYR A 218 -4.45 -13.21 -17.87
N ASP A 219 -5.13 -12.16 -17.50
CA ASP A 219 -6.57 -12.13 -17.19
C ASP A 219 -7.29 -11.30 -18.24
N ALA A 220 -8.27 -11.89 -18.92
CA ALA A 220 -9.06 -11.21 -19.94
C ALA A 220 -9.93 -10.07 -19.38
N SER A 221 -10.17 -10.02 -18.07
CA SER A 221 -10.86 -8.91 -17.40
C SER A 221 -9.96 -7.70 -17.13
N ALA A 222 -8.64 -7.87 -17.22
CA ALA A 222 -7.65 -6.82 -17.09
C ALA A 222 -7.27 -6.23 -18.47
N PHE A 223 -6.47 -5.17 -18.45
CA PHE A 223 -5.97 -4.55 -19.69
C PHE A 223 -5.01 -5.48 -20.42
N ALA A 224 -5.07 -5.51 -21.76
CA ALA A 224 -4.31 -6.43 -22.60
C ALA A 224 -2.82 -6.07 -22.77
N ASP A 225 -2.32 -5.08 -22.05
CA ASP A 225 -1.01 -4.46 -22.25
C ASP A 225 0.09 -5.02 -21.32
N TYR A 226 -0.11 -6.19 -20.71
CA TYR A 226 0.89 -6.83 -19.85
C TYR A 226 1.12 -8.30 -20.19
N SER A 227 2.33 -8.77 -19.90
CA SER A 227 2.76 -10.18 -20.00
C SER A 227 3.60 -10.62 -18.78
N GLY A 228 4.02 -9.69 -17.94
CA GLY A 228 4.72 -9.93 -16.69
C GLY A 228 3.78 -10.13 -15.51
N ALA A 229 3.24 -9.04 -14.99
CA ALA A 229 2.23 -9.05 -13.95
C ALA A 229 1.24 -7.90 -14.06
N HIS A 230 0.03 -8.14 -13.59
CA HIS A 230 -0.95 -7.12 -13.26
C HIS A 230 -0.99 -6.95 -11.74
N ILE A 231 -0.76 -5.73 -11.26
CA ILE A 231 -0.72 -5.38 -9.85
C ILE A 231 -1.89 -4.44 -9.58
N ASP A 232 -2.91 -4.91 -8.89
CA ASP A 232 -4.00 -4.07 -8.43
C ASP A 232 -3.79 -3.64 -6.99
N ILE A 233 -3.85 -2.33 -6.76
CA ILE A 233 -3.76 -1.70 -5.43
C ILE A 233 -5.17 -1.28 -5.05
N SER A 234 -5.78 -2.01 -4.14
CA SER A 234 -7.10 -1.66 -3.60
C SER A 234 -6.95 -0.78 -2.37
N THR A 235 -7.56 0.39 -2.37
CA THR A 235 -7.58 1.30 -1.22
C THR A 235 -8.65 0.93 -0.20
N LYS A 236 -8.51 1.39 1.04
CA LYS A 236 -9.50 1.20 2.11
C LYS A 236 -10.75 2.04 1.86
N GLU A 237 -11.59 1.62 0.92
CA GLU A 237 -12.84 2.30 0.64
C GLU A 237 -13.88 2.10 1.75
N ASN A 238 -13.89 0.91 2.40
CA ASN A 238 -14.68 0.61 3.58
C ASN A 238 -13.80 0.71 4.81
N ILE A 239 -13.88 1.81 5.52
CA ILE A 239 -13.15 2.02 6.76
C ILE A 239 -13.92 1.29 7.86
N THR A 240 -13.37 0.18 8.33
CA THR A 240 -14.02 -0.63 9.39
C THR A 240 -13.81 0.02 10.76
N GLU A 241 -12.64 0.62 10.95
CA GLU A 241 -12.24 1.31 12.18
C GLU A 241 -11.63 2.65 11.82
N ASP A 242 -12.02 3.71 12.50
CA ASP A 242 -11.43 5.03 12.35
C ASP A 242 -9.94 4.95 12.68
N PHE A 243 -9.09 5.55 11.87
CA PHE A 243 -7.65 5.55 12.11
C PHE A 243 -7.01 6.89 11.80
N PHE A 244 -5.96 7.17 12.52
CA PHE A 244 -5.03 8.26 12.25
C PHE A 244 -3.61 7.74 12.44
N ASN A 245 -2.82 7.75 11.37
CA ASN A 245 -1.46 7.24 11.35
C ASN A 245 -0.48 8.33 10.98
N ILE A 246 0.58 8.42 11.77
CA ILE A 246 1.75 9.24 11.45
C ILE A 246 2.94 8.29 11.43
N SER A 247 3.72 8.30 10.36
CA SER A 247 5.00 7.65 10.34
C SER A 247 6.08 8.59 9.86
N LEU A 248 7.23 8.50 10.49
CA LEU A 248 8.45 9.21 10.14
C LEU A 248 9.56 8.18 10.00
N ASN A 249 10.27 8.25 8.89
CA ASN A 249 11.40 7.39 8.60
C ASN A 249 12.60 8.25 8.26
N THR A 250 13.74 7.83 8.71
CA THR A 250 15.02 8.44 8.38
C THR A 250 16.03 7.36 8.08
N GLY A 251 16.91 7.65 7.15
CA GLY A 251 17.96 6.73 6.73
C GLY A 251 19.14 7.48 6.19
N GLY A 252 20.12 6.74 5.71
CA GLY A 252 21.27 7.35 5.04
C GLY A 252 22.33 6.33 4.71
N LYS A 253 23.09 6.63 3.69
CA LYS A 253 24.22 5.82 3.25
C LYS A 253 25.51 6.50 3.71
N PHE A 254 26.42 5.74 4.33
CA PHE A 254 27.68 6.28 4.86
C PHE A 254 28.56 6.94 3.79
N ASN A 255 28.46 6.48 2.55
CA ASN A 255 29.18 7.06 1.42
C ASN A 255 28.58 8.38 0.94
N THR A 256 27.33 8.66 1.25
CA THR A 256 26.56 9.84 0.82
C THR A 256 26.56 10.92 1.89
N LEU A 257 26.37 10.52 3.17
CA LEU A 257 26.26 11.46 4.28
C LEU A 257 27.56 12.23 4.54
N GLY A 258 27.45 13.54 4.71
CA GLY A 258 28.51 14.40 5.19
C GLY A 258 28.85 15.59 4.30
N LYS A 259 29.84 16.38 4.77
CA LYS A 259 30.24 17.62 4.12
C LYS A 259 30.98 17.39 2.82
N GLY A 260 30.49 18.03 1.75
CA GLY A 260 31.19 18.14 0.48
C GLY A 260 31.32 16.83 -0.32
N ARG A 261 30.59 15.79 0.06
CA ARG A 261 30.57 14.50 -0.64
C ARG A 261 29.54 14.42 -1.75
N PHE A 262 28.64 15.37 -1.82
CA PHE A 262 27.54 15.43 -2.77
C PHE A 262 27.74 16.60 -3.73
N GLN A 263 27.53 16.38 -5.03
CA GLN A 263 27.63 17.41 -6.05
C GLN A 263 26.27 17.57 -6.74
N MET A 264 25.85 18.80 -6.89
CA MET A 264 24.56 19.15 -7.52
C MET A 264 24.67 20.51 -8.23
N ASP A 265 23.68 20.78 -9.07
CA ASP A 265 23.46 22.11 -9.59
C ASP A 265 23.32 23.13 -8.44
N ARG A 266 23.98 24.27 -8.60
CA ARG A 266 23.95 25.37 -7.62
C ARG A 266 22.55 25.91 -7.42
N ASP A 267 21.81 26.12 -8.52
CA ASP A 267 20.56 26.84 -8.58
C ASP A 267 19.33 25.92 -8.66
N GLY A 268 19.55 24.61 -8.78
CA GLY A 268 18.50 23.59 -8.84
C GLY A 268 17.70 23.48 -7.55
N SER A 269 16.40 23.32 -7.64
CA SER A 269 15.52 23.13 -6.50
C SER A 269 14.44 22.09 -6.82
N LEU A 270 14.39 21.02 -6.03
CA LEU A 270 13.34 20.00 -6.12
C LEU A 270 11.96 20.50 -5.63
N PHE A 271 11.93 21.56 -4.83
CA PHE A 271 10.69 22.11 -4.28
C PHE A 271 10.02 23.12 -5.20
N LYS A 272 10.79 23.78 -6.06
CA LYS A 272 10.27 24.78 -6.99
C LYS A 272 10.14 24.17 -8.39
N THR A 273 9.00 24.36 -9.00
CA THR A 273 8.84 24.06 -10.42
C THR A 273 9.65 25.07 -11.23
N PRO A 274 10.49 24.64 -12.17
CA PRO A 274 11.12 25.57 -13.09
C PRO A 274 10.05 26.37 -13.84
N THR A 275 10.06 27.67 -13.69
CA THR A 275 9.15 28.56 -14.40
C THR A 275 9.91 29.27 -15.49
N LEU A 276 9.40 29.22 -16.72
CA LEU A 276 9.85 30.08 -17.80
C LEU A 276 9.48 31.53 -17.47
N ASP A 277 10.37 32.44 -17.78
CA ASP A 277 10.05 33.85 -17.70
C ASP A 277 8.85 34.16 -18.65
N GLN A 278 7.75 34.64 -18.07
CA GLN A 278 6.53 34.95 -18.80
C GLN A 278 6.80 35.99 -19.94
N ALA A 279 7.77 36.87 -19.74
CA ALA A 279 8.18 37.81 -20.77
C ALA A 279 8.79 37.10 -22.00
N ALA A 280 9.47 35.98 -21.79
CA ALA A 280 10.08 35.21 -22.86
C ALA A 280 9.06 34.46 -23.72
N LEU A 281 7.91 34.07 -23.15
CA LEU A 281 6.88 33.31 -23.86
C LEU A 281 6.14 34.11 -24.95
N ASN A 282 6.14 35.43 -24.87
CA ASN A 282 5.41 36.32 -25.77
C ASN A 282 6.30 36.94 -26.86
N LEU A 283 7.61 36.61 -26.90
CA LEU A 283 8.57 37.13 -27.84
C LEU A 283 8.54 36.39 -29.17
N GLY A 284 8.73 37.12 -30.26
CA GLY A 284 9.02 36.52 -31.54
C GLY A 284 10.40 35.83 -31.56
N LEU A 285 10.63 34.95 -32.56
CA LEU A 285 11.85 34.13 -32.60
C LEU A 285 13.17 34.94 -32.52
N GLN A 286 13.24 36.08 -33.20
CA GLN A 286 14.42 36.95 -33.19
C GLN A 286 14.59 37.66 -31.85
N GLU A 287 13.52 38.19 -31.31
CA GLU A 287 13.51 38.85 -30.00
C GLU A 287 13.83 37.88 -28.88
N PHE A 288 13.36 36.63 -28.98
CA PHE A 288 13.69 35.56 -28.04
C PHE A 288 15.19 35.24 -28.07
N ASP A 289 15.81 35.15 -29.28
CA ASP A 289 17.22 34.87 -29.41
C ASP A 289 18.11 35.96 -28.78
N GLU A 290 17.71 37.23 -28.91
CA GLU A 290 18.39 38.34 -28.24
C GLU A 290 18.17 38.34 -26.73
N TYR A 291 16.94 38.01 -26.31
CA TYR A 291 16.58 37.96 -24.89
C TYR A 291 17.39 36.89 -24.14
N VAL A 292 17.53 35.68 -24.68
CA VAL A 292 18.30 34.60 -24.06
C VAL A 292 19.81 34.85 -24.03
N LYS A 293 20.32 35.69 -24.89
CA LYS A 293 21.74 36.12 -24.83
C LYS A 293 22.05 37.06 -23.67
N THR A 294 21.02 37.78 -23.17
CA THR A 294 21.18 38.80 -22.15
C THR A 294 20.61 38.39 -20.79
N LYS A 295 19.68 37.45 -20.75
CA LYS A 295 19.05 37.01 -19.51
C LYS A 295 19.02 35.48 -19.42
N ASN A 296 19.24 34.99 -18.21
CA ASN A 296 18.97 33.58 -17.91
C ASN A 296 17.46 33.38 -17.74
N ILE A 297 16.81 32.72 -18.70
CA ILE A 297 15.37 32.44 -18.69
C ILE A 297 14.98 31.22 -17.84
N PHE A 298 15.96 30.42 -17.44
CA PHE A 298 15.78 29.25 -16.60
C PHE A 298 16.41 29.50 -15.24
N ASN A 299 15.74 29.09 -14.18
CA ASN A 299 16.28 29.10 -12.81
C ASN A 299 17.32 27.99 -12.58
N THR A 300 18.01 27.58 -13.64
CA THR A 300 19.01 26.52 -13.63
C THR A 300 20.33 27.05 -14.15
N SER A 301 21.41 26.53 -13.62
CA SER A 301 22.76 26.85 -14.09
C SER A 301 23.53 25.55 -14.32
N PHE A 302 24.51 25.58 -15.22
CA PHE A 302 25.46 24.47 -15.39
C PHE A 302 26.56 24.44 -14.31
N ALA A 303 26.50 25.37 -13.35
CA ALA A 303 27.47 25.43 -12.27
C ALA A 303 27.16 24.36 -11.21
N VAL A 304 28.09 23.46 -11.00
CA VAL A 304 28.04 22.40 -10.02
C VAL A 304 28.70 22.84 -8.74
N GLU A 305 28.01 22.66 -7.61
CA GLU A 305 28.55 22.93 -6.27
C GLU A 305 28.60 21.65 -5.43
N ARG A 306 29.59 21.61 -4.53
CA ARG A 306 29.63 20.60 -3.49
C ARG A 306 28.69 20.99 -2.36
N LYS A 307 27.66 20.17 -2.16
CA LYS A 307 26.67 20.36 -1.08
C LYS A 307 26.85 19.30 0.01
N ASN A 308 26.28 19.59 1.17
CA ASN A 308 26.15 18.58 2.22
C ASN A 308 24.88 17.78 1.95
N SER A 309 25.00 16.46 1.87
CA SER A 309 23.83 15.62 1.87
C SER A 309 23.27 15.49 3.28
N LEU A 310 21.99 15.65 3.38
CA LEU A 310 21.23 15.40 4.61
C LEU A 310 20.87 13.91 4.72
N PRO A 311 20.52 13.41 5.91
CA PRO A 311 19.87 12.11 6.03
C PRO A 311 18.63 12.04 5.13
N GLU A 312 18.36 10.86 4.61
CA GLU A 312 17.09 10.58 3.94
C GLU A 312 15.95 10.79 4.95
N LEU A 313 14.97 11.56 4.56
CA LEU A 313 13.80 11.86 5.39
C LEU A 313 12.55 11.45 4.63
N GLY A 314 11.71 10.70 5.29
CA GLY A 314 10.41 10.33 4.76
C GLY A 314 9.35 10.35 5.85
N GLY A 315 8.11 10.46 5.44
CA GLY A 315 6.99 10.38 6.34
C GLY A 315 5.66 10.25 5.61
N ASN A 316 4.69 9.75 6.31
CA ASN A 316 3.32 9.74 5.83
C ASN A 316 2.36 10.12 6.95
N LEU A 317 1.27 10.76 6.54
CA LEU A 317 0.08 11.00 7.34
C LEU A 317 -1.08 10.25 6.68
N GLY A 318 -1.80 9.45 7.46
CA GLY A 318 -2.97 8.71 6.98
C GLY A 318 -4.14 8.93 7.93
N PHE A 319 -5.29 9.22 7.35
CA PHE A 319 -6.53 9.42 8.07
C PHE A 319 -7.65 8.64 7.41
N GLY A 320 -8.45 7.96 8.21
CA GLY A 320 -9.64 7.27 7.74
C GLY A 320 -10.76 7.38 8.76
N LYS A 321 -11.96 7.77 8.30
CA LYS A 321 -13.12 7.94 9.16
C LYS A 321 -14.44 7.64 8.45
N ASN A 322 -15.37 7.00 9.20
CA ASN A 322 -16.75 6.86 8.80
C ASN A 322 -17.64 7.78 9.62
N LEU A 323 -18.45 8.56 8.93
CA LEU A 323 -19.44 9.43 9.52
C LEU A 323 -20.83 8.86 9.22
N GLY A 324 -21.59 8.51 10.26
CA GLY A 324 -23.00 8.11 10.14
C GLY A 324 -23.89 9.35 9.96
N ILE A 325 -24.67 9.38 8.90
CA ILE A 325 -25.63 10.45 8.60
C ILE A 325 -27.01 9.79 8.50
N GLY A 326 -27.70 9.62 9.63
CA GLY A 326 -28.94 8.86 9.70
C GLY A 326 -28.72 7.39 9.34
N ASN A 327 -29.39 6.89 8.29
CA ASN A 327 -29.21 5.53 7.76
C ASN A 327 -28.11 5.42 6.69
N GLN A 328 -27.38 6.49 6.47
CA GLN A 328 -26.35 6.61 5.43
C GLN A 328 -24.97 6.70 6.05
N THR A 329 -23.94 6.41 5.29
CA THR A 329 -22.55 6.48 5.76
C THR A 329 -21.69 7.28 4.77
N LEU A 330 -20.95 8.24 5.29
CA LEU A 330 -19.91 8.97 4.57
C LEU A 330 -18.55 8.42 5.02
N SER A 331 -17.82 7.82 4.08
CA SER A 331 -16.45 7.30 4.29
C SER A 331 -15.44 8.30 3.77
N LEU A 332 -14.48 8.68 4.60
CA LEU A 332 -13.41 9.61 4.29
C LEU A 332 -12.06 8.92 4.46
N LEU A 333 -11.24 8.88 3.42
CA LEU A 333 -9.85 8.47 3.48
C LEU A 333 -8.97 9.58 2.93
N ALA A 334 -7.92 9.93 3.64
CA ALA A 334 -6.92 10.87 3.17
C ALA A 334 -5.53 10.40 3.56
N SER A 335 -4.57 10.56 2.68
CA SER A 335 -3.17 10.26 2.94
C SER A 335 -2.27 11.24 2.20
N VAL A 336 -1.20 11.64 2.87
CA VAL A 336 -0.12 12.42 2.27
C VAL A 336 1.19 11.75 2.65
N SER A 337 2.03 11.49 1.67
CA SER A 337 3.38 10.97 1.86
C SER A 337 4.41 11.88 1.21
N ALA A 338 5.54 12.01 1.85
CA ALA A 338 6.69 12.74 1.35
C ALA A 338 7.96 11.97 1.68
N SER A 339 8.89 11.89 0.74
CA SER A 339 10.22 11.36 0.99
C SER A 339 11.27 12.12 0.18
N ASN A 340 12.43 12.34 0.78
CA ASN A 340 13.59 12.91 0.13
C ASN A 340 14.79 12.00 0.38
N GLY A 341 15.45 11.57 -0.69
CA GLY A 341 16.60 10.68 -0.66
C GLY A 341 17.79 11.21 -1.44
N TYR A 342 18.98 10.81 -1.01
CA TYR A 342 20.24 11.13 -1.64
C TYR A 342 20.97 9.85 -2.04
N GLN A 343 21.43 9.80 -3.26
CA GLN A 343 22.21 8.68 -3.77
C GLN A 343 23.47 9.20 -4.45
N ASN A 344 24.61 8.60 -4.13
CA ASN A 344 25.84 8.78 -4.91
C ASN A 344 26.37 7.41 -5.34
N MET A 345 26.97 7.39 -6.50
CA MET A 345 27.71 6.28 -7.07
C MET A 345 29.05 6.85 -7.56
N ASN A 346 30.10 6.51 -6.89
CA ASN A 346 31.46 6.98 -7.21
C ASN A 346 32.27 5.82 -7.77
N ASP A 347 33.23 6.14 -8.60
CA ASP A 347 34.15 5.16 -9.22
C ASP A 347 33.42 4.04 -9.99
N ALA A 348 32.24 4.36 -10.54
CA ALA A 348 31.51 3.44 -11.38
C ALA A 348 32.09 3.43 -12.81
N PHE A 349 31.82 2.39 -13.55
CA PHE A 349 32.17 2.33 -14.95
C PHE A 349 30.96 1.96 -15.80
N TYR A 350 30.91 2.54 -16.98
CA TYR A 350 29.92 2.21 -18.01
C TYR A 350 30.70 1.74 -19.24
N LYS A 351 30.45 0.51 -19.68
CA LYS A 351 31.09 -0.08 -20.81
C LYS A 351 30.10 -0.76 -21.71
N THR A 352 30.04 -0.38 -22.97
CA THR A 352 29.27 -1.06 -24.00
C THR A 352 30.18 -1.79 -24.95
N LEU A 353 29.72 -2.93 -25.45
CA LEU A 353 30.43 -3.78 -26.38
C LEU A 353 29.59 -3.95 -27.64
N GLU A 354 30.22 -3.93 -28.78
CA GLU A 354 29.64 -4.37 -30.04
C GLU A 354 29.44 -5.90 -30.04
N ALA A 355 28.62 -6.39 -30.97
CA ALA A 355 28.42 -7.83 -31.17
C ALA A 355 29.74 -8.59 -31.50
N THR A 356 30.74 -7.90 -32.01
CA THR A 356 32.07 -8.39 -32.29
C THR A 356 32.98 -8.50 -31.07
N GLY A 357 32.52 -7.96 -29.91
CA GLY A 357 33.32 -7.89 -28.69
C GLY A 357 34.18 -6.65 -28.52
N ASN A 358 34.23 -5.78 -29.55
CA ASN A 358 34.95 -4.51 -29.46
C ASN A 358 34.27 -3.57 -28.47
N VAL A 359 35.07 -2.75 -27.78
CA VAL A 359 34.56 -1.75 -26.85
C VAL A 359 34.01 -0.58 -27.64
N GLN A 360 32.72 -0.28 -27.47
CA GLN A 360 32.07 0.85 -28.09
C GLN A 360 32.17 2.09 -27.20
N ASP A 361 31.80 1.96 -25.91
CA ASP A 361 31.96 3.03 -24.95
C ASP A 361 32.74 2.53 -23.74
N ASN A 362 33.55 3.39 -23.16
CA ASN A 362 34.26 3.09 -21.93
C ASN A 362 34.44 4.36 -21.10
N PHE A 363 33.56 4.51 -20.10
CA PHE A 363 33.52 5.65 -19.21
C PHE A 363 33.68 5.24 -17.75
N ALA A 364 34.56 5.92 -17.03
CA ALA A 364 34.45 6.03 -15.58
C ALA A 364 33.46 7.15 -15.25
N TYR A 365 32.60 6.96 -14.26
CA TYR A 365 31.64 7.99 -13.91
C TYR A 365 31.31 8.06 -12.41
N ASP A 366 31.07 9.28 -11.98
CA ASP A 366 30.45 9.59 -10.72
C ASP A 366 29.03 10.08 -10.96
N SER A 367 28.06 9.59 -10.18
CA SER A 367 26.68 9.99 -10.26
C SER A 367 26.15 10.39 -8.89
N TYR A 368 25.47 11.51 -8.86
CA TYR A 368 24.84 12.06 -7.68
C TYR A 368 23.38 12.33 -8.01
N ALA A 369 22.47 11.81 -7.22
CA ALA A 369 21.04 12.01 -7.41
C ALA A 369 20.38 12.42 -6.09
N ASN A 370 19.55 13.44 -6.15
CA ASN A 370 18.62 13.80 -5.08
C ASN A 370 17.20 13.64 -5.62
N GLU A 371 16.38 12.88 -4.91
CA GLU A 371 15.01 12.56 -5.30
C GLU A 371 14.04 13.03 -4.24
N LEU A 372 13.00 13.73 -4.67
CA LEU A 372 11.86 14.13 -3.84
C LEU A 372 10.60 13.47 -4.39
N LYS A 373 9.96 12.64 -3.59
CA LYS A 373 8.68 12.02 -3.90
C LYS A 373 7.60 12.60 -3.01
N LEU A 374 6.50 13.02 -3.60
CA LEU A 374 5.31 13.48 -2.90
C LEU A 374 4.12 12.71 -3.46
N ALA A 375 3.24 12.23 -2.60
CA ALA A 375 1.96 11.68 -3.03
C ALA A 375 0.84 12.09 -2.09
N ALA A 376 -0.34 12.27 -2.65
CA ALA A 376 -1.56 12.50 -1.92
C ALA A 376 -2.66 11.59 -2.49
N LEU A 377 -3.37 10.90 -1.61
CA LEU A 377 -4.50 10.04 -1.93
C LEU A 377 -5.69 10.49 -1.11
N GLY A 378 -6.81 10.71 -1.76
CA GLY A 378 -8.08 11.02 -1.12
C GLY A 378 -9.18 10.11 -1.62
N TYR A 379 -10.06 9.67 -0.74
CA TYR A 379 -11.26 8.94 -1.10
C TYR A 379 -12.45 9.49 -0.31
N LEU A 380 -13.54 9.72 -1.03
CA LEU A 380 -14.82 10.14 -0.51
C LEU A 380 -15.87 9.13 -0.97
N GLY A 381 -16.46 8.38 -0.05
CA GLY A 381 -17.50 7.40 -0.35
C GLY A 381 -18.79 7.74 0.36
N TYR A 382 -19.92 7.79 -0.36
CA TYR A 382 -21.24 8.02 0.20
C TYR A 382 -22.13 6.83 -0.08
N THR A 383 -22.64 6.21 0.98
CA THR A 383 -23.56 5.07 0.90
C THR A 383 -24.97 5.55 1.11
N LEU A 384 -25.76 5.56 0.03
CA LEU A 384 -27.15 6.01 0.00
C LEU A 384 -28.09 4.96 0.60
N ARG A 385 -27.89 3.69 0.22
CA ARG A 385 -28.66 2.53 0.70
C ARG A 385 -27.67 1.39 0.91
N ARG A 386 -28.11 0.26 1.44
CA ARG A 386 -27.22 -0.90 1.64
C ARG A 386 -26.51 -1.38 0.36
N SER A 387 -27.11 -1.11 -0.81
CA SER A 387 -26.60 -1.51 -2.14
C SER A 387 -25.94 -0.38 -2.92
N ASP A 388 -26.29 0.87 -2.66
CA ASP A 388 -25.96 1.99 -3.51
C ASP A 388 -24.88 2.86 -2.88
N ARG A 389 -23.71 2.89 -3.51
CA ARG A 389 -22.58 3.67 -3.07
C ARG A 389 -22.01 4.47 -4.22
N ILE A 390 -21.72 5.73 -3.97
CA ILE A 390 -20.98 6.61 -4.86
C ILE A 390 -19.62 6.87 -4.20
N GLY A 391 -18.54 6.62 -4.93
CA GLY A 391 -17.18 6.87 -4.48
C GLY A 391 -16.43 7.77 -5.44
N TYR A 392 -15.61 8.66 -4.88
CA TYR A 392 -14.67 9.48 -5.61
C TYR A 392 -13.28 9.26 -5.05
N THR A 393 -12.33 8.89 -5.90
CA THR A 393 -10.91 8.72 -5.56
C THR A 393 -10.12 9.81 -6.24
N PHE A 394 -9.28 10.48 -5.50
CA PHE A 394 -8.31 11.46 -5.98
C PHE A 394 -6.91 10.95 -5.70
N PHE A 395 -6.04 11.01 -6.68
CA PHE A 395 -4.63 10.67 -6.53
C PHE A 395 -3.75 11.71 -7.21
N TYR A 396 -2.75 12.16 -6.47
CA TYR A 396 -1.70 13.04 -6.95
C TYR A 396 -0.35 12.45 -6.61
N ALA A 397 0.54 12.41 -7.57
CA ALA A 397 1.95 12.03 -7.36
C ALA A 397 2.86 13.04 -8.04
N ARG A 398 3.95 13.36 -7.38
CA ARG A 398 5.06 14.13 -7.93
C ARG A 398 6.35 13.42 -7.61
N ASN A 399 7.16 13.20 -8.64
CA ASN A 399 8.53 12.77 -8.52
C ASN A 399 9.44 13.85 -9.13
N ALA A 400 10.37 14.37 -8.34
CA ALA A 400 11.35 15.34 -8.78
C ALA A 400 12.75 14.77 -8.52
N ILE A 401 13.56 14.71 -9.54
CA ILE A 401 14.90 14.15 -9.49
C ILE A 401 15.87 15.18 -10.03
N ASP A 402 16.90 15.49 -9.25
CA ASP A 402 18.07 16.24 -9.67
C ASP A 402 19.25 15.27 -9.75
N THR A 403 19.81 15.12 -10.92
CA THR A 403 20.92 14.20 -11.18
C THR A 403 22.08 14.93 -11.82
N TYR A 404 23.23 14.83 -11.19
CA TYR A 404 24.51 15.23 -11.76
C TYR A 404 25.36 13.99 -12.04
N GLN A 405 25.85 13.86 -13.26
CA GLN A 405 26.81 12.81 -13.65
C GLN A 405 28.05 13.46 -14.24
N ARG A 406 29.20 13.04 -13.75
CA ARG A 406 30.48 13.30 -14.39
C ARG A 406 30.95 12.03 -15.03
N ARG A 407 31.10 12.05 -16.34
CA ARG A 407 31.66 10.95 -17.13
C ARG A 407 33.03 11.34 -17.65
N GLU A 408 33.94 10.41 -17.61
CA GLU A 408 35.30 10.61 -18.10
C GLU A 408 35.72 9.34 -18.86
N GLY A 409 36.00 9.48 -20.14
CA GLY A 409 36.32 8.36 -21.00
C GLY A 409 36.09 8.69 -22.46
N ALA A 410 35.98 7.68 -23.30
CA ALA A 410 35.77 7.85 -24.71
C ALA A 410 34.61 7.00 -25.24
N ASP A 411 33.90 7.54 -26.23
CA ASP A 411 32.94 6.80 -27.05
C ASP A 411 33.65 6.09 -28.23
N ALA A 412 32.87 5.38 -29.06
CA ALA A 412 33.37 4.69 -30.26
C ALA A 412 34.03 5.62 -31.27
N GLU A 413 33.71 6.91 -31.25
CA GLU A 413 34.22 7.93 -32.15
C GLU A 413 35.41 8.67 -31.55
N GLY A 414 35.83 8.36 -30.33
CA GLY A 414 36.93 8.97 -29.62
C GLY A 414 36.58 10.30 -28.95
N HIS A 415 35.29 10.64 -28.83
CA HIS A 415 34.91 11.86 -28.14
C HIS A 415 35.00 11.68 -26.62
N GLU A 416 35.66 12.60 -25.96
CA GLU A 416 35.69 12.69 -24.50
C GLU A 416 34.44 13.40 -23.98
N LEU A 417 33.69 12.75 -23.12
CA LEU A 417 32.51 13.33 -22.43
C LEU A 417 32.87 13.65 -21.00
N ILE A 418 32.70 14.91 -20.60
CA ILE A 418 33.16 15.41 -19.30
C ILE A 418 32.05 15.62 -18.28
N GLY A 419 30.79 15.73 -18.68
CA GLY A 419 29.70 15.90 -17.69
C GLY A 419 28.31 15.98 -18.29
N SER A 420 27.33 15.63 -17.47
CA SER A 420 25.93 15.91 -17.74
C SER A 420 25.22 16.33 -16.46
N ASN A 421 24.30 17.26 -16.59
CA ASN A 421 23.43 17.69 -15.49
C ASN A 421 21.99 17.61 -15.98
N ASN A 422 21.13 17.00 -15.19
CA ASN A 422 19.72 16.83 -15.54
C ASN A 422 18.83 17.02 -14.31
N ILE A 423 17.86 17.92 -14.43
CA ILE A 423 16.82 18.11 -13.43
C ILE A 423 15.49 17.75 -14.07
N THR A 424 14.84 16.74 -13.52
CA THR A 424 13.57 16.24 -14.03
C THR A 424 12.48 16.36 -12.97
N HIS A 425 11.37 17.03 -13.32
CA HIS A 425 10.18 17.10 -12.48
C HIS A 425 9.00 16.48 -13.22
N ILE A 426 8.39 15.47 -12.63
CA ILE A 426 7.31 14.73 -13.25
C ILE A 426 6.11 14.67 -12.29
N TYR A 427 4.90 14.83 -12.83
CA TYR A 427 3.66 14.89 -12.08
C TYR A 427 2.63 13.93 -12.64
N THR A 428 1.85 13.34 -11.76
CA THR A 428 0.62 12.59 -12.10
C THR A 428 -0.53 13.11 -11.26
N LEU A 429 -1.64 13.40 -11.93
CA LEU A 429 -2.92 13.75 -11.33
C LEU A 429 -3.99 12.82 -11.91
N GLN A 430 -4.75 12.17 -11.04
CA GLN A 430 -5.83 11.24 -11.43
C GLN A 430 -7.03 11.33 -10.49
#